data_49032ecf09d84d3cec88694247eba1e1
#
_entry.id   49032ecf09d84d3cec88694247eba1e1
#
_cell.length_a   1.000
_cell.length_b   1.000
_cell.length_c   1.000
_cell.angle_alpha   90.00
_cell.angle_beta   90.00
_cell.angle_gamma   90.00
#
_symmetry.space_group_name_H-M   'P 1'
#
loop_
_entity.id
_entity.type
_entity.pdbx_description
1 polymer ?
#
loop_
_entity_poly.entity_id
_entity_poly.type
_entity_poly.pdbx_seq_one_letter_code
_entity_poly.pdbx_strand_id
1 'polypeptide(L)'
;MLEAGTVLHNKYTVKKLIGKGAMGNVYLVETLIDRKQLVVKELNFSVESRVSGDSAKEIFFREAEFMARFEHPGLPKMHGIFSHDGHDYITMDYVKGSTLEDIINKSKEPVPLKKALQWAIEIADILNYLHNSFEMPLIYKDLKPSNIMITPQKKVMIIDFGICRYYNPDKDTDTFRLGSPGYAAPEQYKGRG
;
A
#
# COMPACT_ATOMS: atom_id res chain seq x y z
N MET A 1 11.29 -0.62 -16.65
CA MET A 1 11.79 -0.24 -15.32
C MET A 1 12.58 1.05 -15.44
N LEU A 2 12.35 1.99 -14.54
CA LEU A 2 13.10 3.26 -14.51
C LEU A 2 14.50 3.05 -13.92
N GLU A 3 15.48 3.72 -14.52
CA GLU A 3 16.86 3.71 -14.03
C GLU A 3 17.10 4.81 -13.00
N ALA A 4 18.10 4.61 -12.13
CA ALA A 4 18.51 5.66 -11.20
C ALA A 4 18.98 6.91 -11.98
N GLY A 5 18.57 8.10 -11.54
CA GLY A 5 18.82 9.36 -12.23
C GLY A 5 17.72 9.79 -13.21
N THR A 6 16.78 8.89 -13.58
CA THR A 6 15.63 9.28 -14.42
C THR A 6 14.82 10.39 -13.72
N VAL A 7 14.47 11.43 -14.48
CA VAL A 7 13.64 12.55 -13.99
C VAL A 7 12.21 12.35 -14.43
N LEU A 8 11.29 12.23 -13.48
CA LEU A 8 9.86 12.10 -13.72
C LEU A 8 9.16 13.44 -13.53
N HIS A 9 8.27 13.77 -14.47
CA HIS A 9 7.40 14.96 -14.42
C HIS A 9 8.14 16.27 -14.09
N ASN A 10 9.41 16.41 -14.48
CA ASN A 10 10.29 17.54 -14.15
C ASN A 10 10.34 17.88 -12.65
N LYS A 11 10.05 16.92 -11.77
CA LYS A 11 9.90 17.15 -10.33
C LYS A 11 10.61 16.13 -9.46
N TYR A 12 10.76 14.89 -9.92
CA TYR A 12 11.26 13.78 -9.11
C TYR A 12 12.43 13.09 -9.80
N THR A 13 13.53 12.88 -9.08
CA THR A 13 14.66 12.04 -9.54
C THR A 13 14.55 10.65 -8.94
N VAL A 14 14.51 9.63 -9.76
CA VAL A 14 14.53 8.22 -9.33
C VAL A 14 15.86 7.90 -8.66
N LYS A 15 15.82 7.37 -7.46
CA LYS A 15 17.02 6.91 -6.72
C LYS A 15 17.25 5.42 -6.87
N LYS A 16 16.20 4.63 -6.66
CA LYS A 16 16.22 3.17 -6.78
C LYS A 16 14.83 2.57 -6.80
N LEU A 17 14.73 1.36 -7.36
CA LEU A 17 13.56 0.49 -7.18
C LEU A 17 13.56 -0.04 -5.73
N ILE A 18 12.43 0.03 -5.04
CA ILE A 18 12.27 -0.46 -3.66
C ILE A 18 11.20 -1.55 -3.53
N GLY A 19 10.36 -1.73 -4.53
CA GLY A 19 9.35 -2.79 -4.58
C GLY A 19 8.96 -3.12 -6.01
N LYS A 20 8.61 -4.40 -6.22
CA LYS A 20 8.07 -4.89 -7.49
C LYS A 20 6.91 -5.82 -7.16
N GLY A 21 5.74 -5.52 -7.68
CA GLY A 21 4.52 -6.30 -7.46
C GLY A 21 3.71 -6.49 -8.73
N ALA A 22 2.64 -7.25 -8.63
CA ALA A 22 1.72 -7.50 -9.75
C ALA A 22 1.06 -6.22 -10.27
N MET A 23 0.86 -5.23 -9.40
CA MET A 23 0.19 -3.97 -9.74
C MET A 23 1.16 -2.87 -10.17
N GLY A 24 2.47 -3.09 -10.12
CA GLY A 24 3.44 -2.09 -10.56
C GLY A 24 4.77 -2.11 -9.83
N ASN A 25 5.61 -1.16 -10.20
CA ASN A 25 6.91 -0.96 -9.60
C ASN A 25 6.86 0.22 -8.62
N VAL A 26 7.60 0.12 -7.53
CA VAL A 26 7.67 1.15 -6.48
C VAL A 26 9.09 1.67 -6.41
N TYR A 27 9.26 2.98 -6.58
CA TYR A 27 10.56 3.63 -6.60
C TYR A 27 10.71 4.62 -5.45
N LEU A 28 11.88 4.62 -4.83
CA LEU A 28 12.33 5.75 -4.02
C LEU A 28 12.73 6.87 -4.96
N VAL A 29 12.18 8.05 -4.76
CA VAL A 29 12.50 9.26 -5.51
C VAL A 29 12.90 10.39 -4.58
N GLU A 30 13.54 11.41 -5.15
CA GLU A 30 13.88 12.65 -4.45
C GLU A 30 13.33 13.83 -5.27
N THR A 31 12.67 14.75 -4.61
CA THR A 31 12.21 15.99 -5.26
C THR A 31 13.41 16.85 -5.69
N LEU A 32 13.29 17.52 -6.84
CA LEU A 32 14.36 18.38 -7.37
C LEU A 32 14.56 19.65 -6.54
N ILE A 33 13.49 20.18 -5.91
CA ILE A 33 13.50 21.47 -5.24
C ILE A 33 14.07 21.37 -3.83
N ASP A 34 13.44 20.56 -2.97
CA ASP A 34 13.70 20.51 -1.53
C ASP A 34 14.39 19.20 -1.09
N ARG A 35 14.78 18.36 -2.05
CA ARG A 35 15.45 17.08 -1.81
C ARG A 35 14.69 16.12 -0.89
N LYS A 36 13.39 16.31 -0.76
CA LYS A 36 12.53 15.42 0.02
C LYS A 36 12.46 14.03 -0.61
N GLN A 37 12.65 12.99 0.21
CA GLN A 37 12.46 11.60 -0.23
C GLN A 37 10.98 11.25 -0.22
N LEU A 38 10.50 10.72 -1.34
CA LEU A 38 9.14 10.25 -1.54
C LEU A 38 9.17 8.87 -2.21
N VAL A 39 8.01 8.25 -2.28
CA VAL A 39 7.76 7.05 -3.05
C VAL A 39 6.93 7.40 -4.27
N VAL A 40 7.29 6.83 -5.41
CA VAL A 40 6.48 6.84 -6.62
C VAL A 40 6.12 5.39 -6.97
N LYS A 41 4.83 5.10 -7.02
CA LYS A 41 4.28 3.81 -7.47
C LYS A 41 3.85 3.96 -8.92
N GLU A 42 4.49 3.18 -9.81
CA GLU A 42 4.20 3.11 -11.25
C GLU A 42 3.11 2.08 -11.51
N LEU A 43 2.09 2.43 -12.26
CA LEU A 43 1.14 1.46 -12.78
C LEU A 43 1.77 0.67 -13.92
N ASN A 44 1.87 -0.64 -13.77
CA ASN A 44 2.41 -1.53 -14.80
C ASN A 44 1.27 -2.20 -15.57
N PHE A 45 1.14 -1.88 -16.84
CA PHE A 45 0.18 -2.50 -17.76
C PHE A 45 0.66 -3.85 -18.31
N SER A 46 1.48 -4.62 -17.58
CA SER A 46 1.86 -5.94 -18.07
C SER A 46 0.59 -6.80 -18.26
N VAL A 47 0.41 -7.26 -19.48
CA VAL A 47 -0.80 -7.89 -20.07
C VAL A 47 -1.28 -9.16 -19.34
N GLU A 48 -0.61 -9.58 -18.28
CA GLU A 48 -0.88 -10.84 -17.57
C GLU A 48 -1.78 -10.71 -16.34
N SER A 49 -2.09 -9.52 -15.87
CA SER A 49 -3.10 -9.37 -14.83
C SER A 49 -4.51 -9.43 -15.43
N ARG A 50 -4.93 -10.61 -15.86
CA ARG A 50 -6.33 -10.94 -16.12
C ARG A 50 -7.11 -10.97 -14.80
N VAL A 51 -7.19 -9.83 -14.16
CA VAL A 51 -8.17 -9.61 -13.11
C VAL A 51 -9.46 -9.26 -13.84
N SER A 52 -10.35 -10.23 -13.94
CA SER A 52 -11.61 -10.13 -14.64
C SER A 52 -12.46 -8.97 -14.07
N GLY A 53 -12.81 -8.00 -14.89
CA GLY A 53 -13.83 -7.00 -14.63
C GLY A 53 -13.34 -5.56 -14.46
N ASP A 54 -12.45 -5.26 -13.51
CA ASP A 54 -11.82 -3.95 -13.40
C ASP A 54 -10.46 -3.97 -14.08
N SER A 55 -10.14 -2.98 -14.87
CA SER A 55 -8.80 -2.84 -15.41
C SER A 55 -7.79 -2.55 -14.27
N ALA A 56 -6.53 -2.94 -14.46
CA ALA A 56 -5.47 -2.59 -13.49
C ALA A 56 -5.43 -1.07 -13.24
N LYS A 57 -5.85 -0.28 -14.22
CA LYS A 57 -5.98 1.16 -14.15
C LYS A 57 -7.07 1.60 -13.16
N GLU A 58 -8.24 0.98 -13.15
CA GLU A 58 -9.33 1.30 -12.20
C GLU A 58 -8.94 0.98 -10.76
N ILE A 59 -8.26 -0.15 -10.54
CA ILE A 59 -7.74 -0.54 -9.22
C ILE A 59 -6.74 0.50 -8.72
N PHE A 60 -5.82 0.94 -9.59
CA PHE A 60 -4.79 1.91 -9.27
C PHE A 60 -5.36 3.30 -8.91
N PHE A 61 -6.31 3.80 -9.71
CA PHE A 61 -6.93 5.10 -9.42
C PHE A 61 -7.82 5.05 -8.19
N ARG A 62 -8.48 3.92 -7.91
CA ARG A 62 -9.22 3.71 -6.68
C ARG A 62 -8.32 3.71 -5.45
N GLU A 63 -7.16 3.04 -5.51
CA GLU A 63 -6.15 3.11 -4.46
C GLU A 63 -5.76 4.57 -4.18
N ALA A 64 -5.51 5.35 -5.24
CA ALA A 64 -5.17 6.75 -5.11
C ALA A 64 -6.32 7.58 -4.49
N GLU A 65 -7.57 7.31 -4.85
CA GLU A 65 -8.75 7.97 -4.28
C GLU A 65 -8.85 7.73 -2.76
N PHE A 66 -8.63 6.49 -2.32
CA PHE A 66 -8.61 6.18 -0.89
C PHE A 66 -7.49 6.93 -0.18
N MET A 67 -6.26 6.83 -0.70
CA MET A 67 -5.09 7.44 -0.10
C MET A 67 -5.18 8.97 -0.01
N ALA A 68 -5.87 9.62 -0.96
CA ALA A 68 -6.07 11.07 -0.95
C ALA A 68 -6.89 11.57 0.25
N ARG A 69 -7.67 10.69 0.87
CA ARG A 69 -8.54 10.99 2.02
C ARG A 69 -7.94 10.61 3.36
N PHE A 70 -6.75 9.99 3.38
CA PHE A 70 -6.15 9.50 4.62
C PHE A 70 -5.57 10.63 5.46
N GLU A 71 -6.04 10.72 6.71
CA GLU A 71 -5.56 11.64 7.75
C GLU A 71 -5.27 10.87 9.05
N HIS A 72 -4.31 9.93 8.99
CA HIS A 72 -3.94 9.11 10.13
C HIS A 72 -2.42 8.93 10.20
N PRO A 73 -1.77 9.06 11.38
CA PRO A 73 -0.31 8.97 11.52
C PRO A 73 0.28 7.61 11.17
N GLY A 74 -0.53 6.55 11.16
CA GLY A 74 -0.16 5.19 10.74
C GLY A 74 -0.33 4.91 9.25
N LEU A 75 -0.68 5.91 8.43
CA LEU A 75 -0.89 5.80 7.00
C LEU A 75 0.01 6.76 6.23
N PRO A 76 0.61 6.36 5.08
CA PRO A 76 1.39 7.27 4.25
C PRO A 76 0.47 8.31 3.61
N LYS A 77 0.89 9.58 3.62
CA LYS A 77 0.17 10.65 2.95
C LYS A 77 0.44 10.60 1.45
N MET A 78 -0.61 10.70 0.66
CA MET A 78 -0.52 10.88 -0.78
C MET A 78 -0.20 12.34 -1.13
N HIS A 79 0.66 12.55 -2.13
CA HIS A 79 1.05 13.88 -2.61
C HIS A 79 0.50 14.21 -3.99
N GLY A 80 0.05 13.22 -4.75
CA GLY A 80 -0.60 13.43 -6.05
C GLY A 80 -0.48 12.26 -7.00
N ILE A 81 -1.09 12.43 -8.15
CA ILE A 81 -1.05 11.54 -9.31
C ILE A 81 -0.47 12.33 -10.47
N PHE A 82 0.29 11.69 -11.32
CA PHE A 82 0.77 12.28 -12.58
C PHE A 82 0.99 11.20 -13.64
N SER A 83 0.97 11.61 -14.90
CA SER A 83 1.37 10.75 -16.03
C SER A 83 2.71 11.24 -16.60
N HIS A 84 3.55 10.31 -17.00
CA HIS A 84 4.85 10.58 -17.64
C HIS A 84 5.17 9.44 -18.60
N ASP A 85 5.50 9.77 -19.85
CA ASP A 85 5.83 8.83 -20.94
C ASP A 85 4.81 7.68 -21.10
N GLY A 86 3.52 8.01 -21.00
CA GLY A 86 2.42 7.05 -21.15
C GLY A 86 2.15 6.13 -19.95
N HIS A 87 2.85 6.33 -18.84
CA HIS A 87 2.65 5.62 -17.59
C HIS A 87 2.01 6.52 -16.54
N ASP A 88 1.16 5.94 -15.68
CA ASP A 88 0.52 6.64 -14.57
C ASP A 88 1.26 6.32 -13.25
N TYR A 89 1.38 7.33 -12.40
CA TYR A 89 2.14 7.29 -11.15
C TYR A 89 1.36 7.89 -9.99
N ILE A 90 1.46 7.26 -8.80
CA ILE A 90 1.04 7.85 -7.52
C ILE A 90 2.28 8.24 -6.73
N THR A 91 2.27 9.44 -6.15
CA THR A 91 3.34 9.91 -5.25
C THR A 91 2.84 9.93 -3.81
N MET A 92 3.64 9.38 -2.90
CA MET A 92 3.30 9.28 -1.48
C MET A 92 4.53 9.41 -0.58
N ASP A 93 4.30 9.53 0.73
CA ASP A 93 5.38 9.56 1.71
C ASP A 93 6.26 8.32 1.63
N TYR A 94 7.57 8.53 1.75
CA TYR A 94 8.52 7.45 1.97
C TYR A 94 8.50 7.04 3.45
N VAL A 95 7.95 5.89 3.73
CA VAL A 95 7.97 5.29 5.06
C VAL A 95 9.35 4.68 5.30
N LYS A 96 10.20 5.38 6.05
CA LYS A 96 11.51 4.88 6.44
C LYS A 96 11.35 3.84 7.54
N GLY A 97 11.94 2.66 7.35
CA GLY A 97 11.84 1.57 8.34
C GLY A 97 12.10 0.20 7.71
N SER A 98 11.65 -0.83 8.40
CA SER A 98 11.65 -2.22 7.94
C SER A 98 10.25 -2.78 7.97
N THR A 99 9.93 -3.70 7.05
CA THR A 99 8.66 -4.42 7.13
C THR A 99 8.65 -5.32 8.36
N LEU A 100 7.48 -5.62 8.88
CA LEU A 100 7.34 -6.59 9.97
C LEU A 100 7.83 -7.98 9.53
N GLU A 101 7.64 -8.33 8.25
CA GLU A 101 8.19 -9.54 7.64
C GLU A 101 9.73 -9.57 7.71
N ASP A 102 10.40 -8.48 7.33
CA ASP A 102 11.87 -8.35 7.44
C ASP A 102 12.34 -8.50 8.88
N ILE A 103 11.61 -7.91 9.84
CA ILE A 103 11.95 -7.96 11.26
C ILE A 103 11.85 -9.40 11.77
N ILE A 104 10.77 -10.11 11.44
CA ILE A 104 10.54 -11.50 11.83
C ILE A 104 11.61 -12.41 11.20
N ASN A 105 11.86 -12.27 9.91
CA ASN A 105 12.80 -13.13 9.18
C ASN A 105 14.26 -12.93 9.59
N LYS A 106 14.63 -11.72 10.02
CA LYS A 106 15.98 -11.42 10.50
C LYS A 106 16.19 -11.75 11.97
N SER A 107 15.13 -11.90 12.72
CA SER A 107 15.20 -12.23 14.16
C SER A 107 15.47 -13.71 14.37
N LYS A 108 16.42 -14.02 15.24
CA LYS A 108 16.66 -15.40 15.73
C LYS A 108 15.73 -15.77 16.89
N GLU A 109 15.15 -14.78 17.54
CA GLU A 109 14.29 -14.91 18.70
C GLU A 109 12.86 -14.46 18.39
N PRO A 110 11.86 -15.04 19.03
CA PRO A 110 10.49 -14.57 18.92
C PRO A 110 10.36 -13.11 19.33
N VAL A 111 9.43 -12.39 18.71
CA VAL A 111 9.13 -11.00 19.10
C VAL A 111 8.60 -10.99 20.54
N PRO A 112 9.17 -10.19 21.45
CA PRO A 112 8.69 -10.11 22.84
C PRO A 112 7.20 -9.76 22.89
N LEU A 113 6.44 -10.45 23.75
CA LEU A 113 4.98 -10.30 23.84
C LEU A 113 4.53 -8.84 24.00
N LYS A 114 5.20 -8.08 24.88
CA LYS A 114 4.89 -6.65 25.09
C LYS A 114 4.98 -5.84 23.82
N LYS A 115 5.98 -6.12 22.98
CA LYS A 115 6.20 -5.44 21.70
C LYS A 115 5.16 -5.86 20.66
N ALA A 116 4.84 -7.15 20.60
CA ALA A 116 3.80 -7.66 19.71
C ALA A 116 2.43 -7.07 20.04
N LEU A 117 2.08 -6.97 21.33
CA LEU A 117 0.84 -6.34 21.79
C LEU A 117 0.78 -4.86 21.43
N GLN A 118 1.89 -4.14 21.61
CA GLN A 118 1.95 -2.71 21.23
C GLN A 118 1.68 -2.54 19.73
N TRP A 119 2.32 -3.32 18.88
CA TRP A 119 2.08 -3.28 17.43
C TRP A 119 0.65 -3.66 17.08
N ALA A 120 0.09 -4.69 17.73
CA ALA A 120 -1.30 -5.10 17.51
C ALA A 120 -2.29 -3.98 17.83
N ILE A 121 -2.06 -3.23 18.91
CA ILE A 121 -2.90 -2.07 19.29
C ILE A 121 -2.79 -0.97 18.22
N GLU A 122 -1.58 -0.62 17.78
CA GLU A 122 -1.40 0.41 16.74
C GLU A 122 -2.03 -0.02 15.40
N ILE A 123 -1.94 -1.31 15.02
CA ILE A 123 -2.61 -1.85 13.83
C ILE A 123 -4.13 -1.75 13.98
N ALA A 124 -4.66 -2.15 15.14
CA ALA A 124 -6.11 -2.08 15.40
C ALA A 124 -6.63 -0.64 15.36
N ASP A 125 -5.85 0.34 15.83
CA ASP A 125 -6.19 1.77 15.76
C ASP A 125 -6.28 2.25 14.30
N ILE A 126 -5.31 1.88 13.46
CA ILE A 126 -5.34 2.20 12.02
C ILE A 126 -6.56 1.55 11.34
N LEU A 127 -6.84 0.28 11.62
CA LEU A 127 -8.00 -0.41 11.03
C LEU A 127 -9.31 0.20 11.53
N ASN A 128 -9.40 0.57 12.80
CA ASN A 128 -10.55 1.28 13.35
C ASN A 128 -10.78 2.63 12.65
N TYR A 129 -9.71 3.38 12.35
CA TYR A 129 -9.80 4.60 11.56
C TYR A 129 -10.37 4.31 10.16
N LEU A 130 -9.86 3.30 9.45
CA LEU A 130 -10.35 2.93 8.10
C LEU A 130 -11.83 2.51 8.11
N HIS A 131 -12.27 1.82 9.16
CA HIS A 131 -13.63 1.34 9.28
C HIS A 131 -14.65 2.42 9.69
N ASN A 132 -14.23 3.46 10.41
CA ASN A 132 -15.17 4.38 11.05
C ASN A 132 -15.03 5.86 10.63
N SER A 133 -13.98 6.23 9.88
CA SER A 133 -13.74 7.63 9.52
C SER A 133 -14.31 8.03 8.16
N PHE A 134 -14.94 7.12 7.44
CA PHE A 134 -15.55 7.35 6.15
C PHE A 134 -17.06 7.05 6.19
N GLU A 135 -17.80 7.62 5.26
CA GLU A 135 -19.25 7.39 5.12
C GLU A 135 -19.60 5.90 4.96
N MET A 136 -18.73 5.16 4.27
CA MET A 136 -18.77 3.69 4.22
C MET A 136 -17.45 3.13 4.74
N PRO A 137 -17.48 2.06 5.57
CA PRO A 137 -16.27 1.42 6.05
C PRO A 137 -15.32 1.02 4.91
N LEU A 138 -14.05 1.39 5.02
CA LEU A 138 -13.01 0.96 4.09
C LEU A 138 -12.33 -0.30 4.65
N ILE A 139 -12.52 -1.43 3.98
CA ILE A 139 -11.94 -2.72 4.38
C ILE A 139 -10.57 -2.89 3.72
N TYR A 140 -9.53 -3.11 4.51
CA TYR A 140 -8.14 -3.16 4.04
C TYR A 140 -7.81 -4.43 3.23
N LYS A 141 -8.30 -5.60 3.64
CA LYS A 141 -8.22 -6.92 2.94
C LYS A 141 -6.83 -7.55 2.76
N ASP A 142 -5.72 -6.85 2.88
CA ASP A 142 -4.36 -7.40 2.67
C ASP A 142 -3.44 -7.22 3.88
N LEU A 143 -3.98 -7.44 5.07
CA LEU A 143 -3.19 -7.33 6.30
C LEU A 143 -2.20 -8.51 6.41
N LYS A 144 -0.93 -8.20 6.20
CA LYS A 144 0.18 -9.16 6.27
C LYS A 144 1.47 -8.47 6.70
N PRO A 145 2.45 -9.20 7.24
CA PRO A 145 3.70 -8.61 7.74
C PRO A 145 4.49 -7.78 6.71
N SER A 146 4.42 -8.11 5.43
CA SER A 146 5.10 -7.35 4.37
C SER A 146 4.45 -6.00 4.08
N ASN A 147 3.17 -5.79 4.47
CA ASN A 147 2.44 -4.53 4.31
C ASN A 147 2.43 -3.67 5.59
N ILE A 148 3.13 -4.11 6.63
CA ILE A 148 3.27 -3.39 7.90
C ILE A 148 4.72 -2.95 8.04
N MET A 149 4.95 -1.64 8.15
CA MET A 149 6.26 -1.05 8.37
C MET A 149 6.43 -0.62 9.83
N ILE A 150 7.61 -0.87 10.37
CA ILE A 150 8.03 -0.36 11.68
C ILE A 150 9.09 0.71 11.44
N THR A 151 8.76 1.94 11.81
CA THR A 151 9.66 3.09 11.65
C THR A 151 10.81 3.08 12.68
N PRO A 152 11.88 3.87 12.49
CA PRO A 152 12.93 4.04 13.48
C PRO A 152 12.41 4.56 14.84
N GLN A 153 11.31 5.31 14.84
CA GLN A 153 10.60 5.79 16.04
C GLN A 153 9.69 4.72 16.66
N LYS A 154 9.77 3.47 16.15
CA LYS A 154 8.98 2.31 16.61
C LYS A 154 7.47 2.44 16.36
N LYS A 155 7.04 3.31 15.45
CA LYS A 155 5.65 3.45 15.05
C LYS A 155 5.29 2.47 13.96
N VAL A 156 4.07 1.96 14.02
CA VAL A 156 3.47 1.13 12.98
C VAL A 156 2.94 2.01 11.85
N MET A 157 3.19 1.61 10.63
CA MET A 157 2.53 2.16 9.44
C MET A 157 2.06 1.04 8.53
N ILE A 158 0.83 1.14 8.03
CA ILE A 158 0.28 0.22 7.03
C ILE A 158 0.51 0.82 5.65
N ILE A 159 1.00 0.01 4.73
CA ILE A 159 1.31 0.39 3.34
C ILE A 159 0.56 -0.53 2.37
N ASP A 160 0.41 -0.10 1.11
CA ASP A 160 -0.22 -0.85 0.00
C ASP A 160 -1.74 -1.07 0.17
N PHE A 161 -2.51 -0.25 -0.53
CA PHE A 161 -3.98 -0.21 -0.47
C PHE A 161 -4.64 -0.75 -1.75
N GLY A 162 -3.89 -1.49 -2.58
CA GLY A 162 -4.34 -1.91 -3.92
C GLY A 162 -5.56 -2.82 -3.94
N ILE A 163 -5.89 -3.52 -2.84
CA ILE A 163 -7.09 -4.36 -2.76
C ILE A 163 -8.12 -3.91 -1.72
N CYS A 164 -7.95 -2.69 -1.18
CA CYS A 164 -8.95 -2.07 -0.31
C CYS A 164 -10.29 -1.86 -1.02
N ARG A 165 -11.37 -1.95 -0.28
CA ARG A 165 -12.73 -1.76 -0.79
C ARG A 165 -13.62 -1.06 0.24
N TYR A 166 -14.53 -0.23 -0.23
CA TYR A 166 -15.67 0.15 0.60
C TYR A 166 -16.56 -1.06 0.85
N TYR A 167 -16.98 -1.23 2.10
CA TYR A 167 -17.98 -2.22 2.46
C TYR A 167 -19.34 -1.84 1.84
N ASN A 168 -19.93 -2.77 1.11
CA ASN A 168 -21.28 -2.59 0.56
C ASN A 168 -22.16 -3.74 1.06
N PRO A 169 -23.11 -3.47 1.98
CA PRO A 169 -24.00 -4.49 2.54
C PRO A 169 -24.95 -5.12 1.51
N ASP A 170 -25.20 -4.43 0.38
CA ASP A 170 -26.10 -4.91 -0.68
C ASP A 170 -25.41 -5.83 -1.69
N LYS A 171 -24.10 -6.07 -1.55
CA LYS A 171 -23.33 -6.96 -2.41
C LYS A 171 -22.91 -8.22 -1.66
N ASP A 172 -23.55 -9.34 -1.97
CA ASP A 172 -23.23 -10.65 -1.40
C ASP A 172 -21.90 -11.26 -1.88
N THR A 173 -21.32 -10.71 -2.94
CA THR A 173 -20.09 -11.26 -3.54
C THR A 173 -19.12 -10.15 -3.92
N ASP A 174 -17.88 -10.33 -3.51
CA ASP A 174 -16.78 -9.54 -4.05
C ASP A 174 -16.49 -10.03 -5.48
N THR A 175 -16.34 -9.10 -6.41
CA THR A 175 -16.08 -9.41 -7.83
C THR A 175 -14.73 -10.11 -8.03
N PHE A 176 -13.86 -10.12 -6.99
CA PHE A 176 -12.50 -10.65 -7.08
C PHE A 176 -12.13 -11.52 -5.88
N ARG A 177 -11.53 -12.66 -6.19
CA ARG A 177 -10.80 -13.48 -5.22
C ARG A 177 -9.40 -12.88 -5.02
N LEU A 178 -9.31 -11.79 -4.26
CA LEU A 178 -8.06 -11.11 -3.98
C LEU A 178 -7.67 -11.31 -2.52
N GLY A 179 -6.43 -11.68 -2.30
CA GLY A 179 -5.85 -11.83 -0.97
C GLY A 179 -4.52 -12.56 -1.06
N SER A 180 -3.68 -12.34 -0.04
CA SER A 180 -2.37 -13.00 0.04
C SER A 180 -2.52 -14.41 0.62
N PRO A 181 -2.00 -15.47 -0.04
CA PRO A 181 -2.05 -16.83 0.49
C PRO A 181 -1.51 -16.91 1.90
N GLY A 182 -2.23 -17.60 2.79
CA GLY A 182 -1.87 -17.76 4.21
C GLY A 182 -2.32 -16.60 5.12
N TYR A 183 -2.78 -15.47 4.57
CA TYR A 183 -3.26 -14.32 5.35
C TYR A 183 -4.71 -13.94 5.03
N ALA A 184 -5.16 -14.21 3.81
CA ALA A 184 -6.51 -13.90 3.40
C ALA A 184 -7.55 -14.71 4.22
N ALA A 185 -8.64 -14.06 4.59
CA ALA A 185 -9.75 -14.68 5.31
C ALA A 185 -10.47 -15.69 4.40
N PRO A 186 -11.10 -16.75 4.98
CA PRO A 186 -11.78 -17.79 4.20
C PRO A 186 -12.82 -17.27 3.22
N GLU A 187 -13.54 -16.21 3.59
CA GLU A 187 -14.55 -15.56 2.74
C GLU A 187 -13.93 -14.91 1.49
N GLN A 188 -12.69 -14.38 1.58
CA GLN A 188 -12.00 -13.80 0.43
C GLN A 188 -11.69 -14.85 -0.66
N TYR A 189 -11.36 -16.10 -0.25
CA TYR A 189 -11.17 -17.21 -1.19
C TYR A 189 -12.46 -17.67 -1.87
N LYS A 190 -13.60 -17.43 -1.22
CA LYS A 190 -14.92 -17.79 -1.76
C LYS A 190 -15.56 -16.65 -2.58
N GLY A 191 -14.90 -15.51 -2.66
CA GLY A 191 -15.46 -14.30 -3.29
C GLY A 191 -16.63 -13.72 -2.50
N ARG A 192 -16.67 -13.95 -1.19
CA ARG A 192 -17.64 -13.38 -0.24
C ARG A 192 -16.85 -12.51 0.72
N GLY A 193 -16.98 -11.21 0.64
CA GLY A 193 -16.23 -10.33 1.54
C GLY A 193 -16.23 -8.87 1.10
#